data_09c848624b1729e9c9dd199bafea4211
#
_entry.id   09c848624b1729e9c9dd199bafea4211
#
_cell.length_a   1.000
_cell.length_b   1.000
_cell.length_c   1.000
_cell.angle_alpha   90.00
_cell.angle_beta   90.00
_cell.angle_gamma   90.00
#
_symmetry.space_group_name_H-M   'P 1'
#
loop_
_entity.id
_entity.type
_entity.pdbx_description
1 polymer ?
#
loop_
_entity_poly.entity_id
_entity_poly.type
_entity_poly.pdbx_seq_one_letter_code
_entity_poly.pdbx_strand_id
1 'polypeptide(L)'
;MQKFKSVEDLVNQLKPDKPVYCIRKKSILSASNFFQKKFPGKILYAVKTNPNSEVIKTLIKSGIDQFDVASVEEIKSVRKFSQTAKCSYMHTVKSRESIRDAYFKYGIKTFALDTKDELIKIIESTSNAKDLELFVRVAVS
;
A
#
# COMPACT_ATOMS: atom_id res chain seq x y z
N MET A 1 -13.99 -4.38 16.52
CA MET A 1 -14.22 -2.94 16.25
C MET A 1 -15.69 -2.66 16.49
N GLN A 2 -15.99 -1.70 17.34
CA GLN A 2 -17.35 -1.30 17.67
C GLN A 2 -18.00 -0.56 16.49
N LYS A 3 -19.32 -0.70 16.32
CA LYS A 3 -20.06 -0.09 15.21
C LYS A 3 -21.08 0.89 15.75
N PHE A 4 -21.18 2.05 15.13
CA PHE A 4 -22.13 3.10 15.46
C PHE A 4 -22.92 3.50 14.21
N LYS A 5 -24.15 3.97 14.41
CA LYS A 5 -25.02 4.42 13.31
C LYS A 5 -24.57 5.76 12.74
N SER A 6 -24.11 6.65 13.61
CA SER A 6 -23.62 8.00 13.26
C SER A 6 -22.50 8.44 14.21
N VAL A 7 -21.92 9.63 13.96
CA VAL A 7 -20.96 10.26 14.87
C VAL A 7 -21.64 10.69 16.16
N GLU A 8 -22.85 11.22 16.08
CA GLU A 8 -23.67 11.60 17.23
C GLU A 8 -23.98 10.39 18.12
N ASP A 9 -24.34 9.27 17.51
CA ASP A 9 -24.57 8.01 18.21
C ASP A 9 -23.30 7.53 18.95
N LEU A 10 -22.12 7.62 18.30
CA LEU A 10 -20.84 7.34 18.91
C LEU A 10 -20.57 8.24 20.12
N VAL A 11 -20.72 9.55 19.95
CA VAL A 11 -20.48 10.54 21.02
C VAL A 11 -21.41 10.31 22.20
N ASN A 12 -22.70 10.07 21.94
CA ASN A 12 -23.68 9.83 22.98
C ASN A 12 -23.43 8.56 23.79
N GLN A 13 -22.97 7.48 23.11
CA GLN A 13 -22.71 6.20 23.75
C GLN A 13 -21.36 6.14 24.47
N LEU A 14 -20.28 6.65 23.83
CA LEU A 14 -18.93 6.54 24.39
C LEU A 14 -18.55 7.71 25.28
N LYS A 15 -19.13 8.90 25.07
CA LYS A 15 -18.75 10.16 25.77
C LYS A 15 -17.21 10.29 25.83
N PRO A 16 -16.51 10.22 24.67
CA PRO A 16 -15.07 10.10 24.66
C PRO A 16 -14.41 11.39 25.18
N ASP A 17 -13.42 11.23 26.03
CA ASP A 17 -12.52 12.28 26.53
C ASP A 17 -11.27 12.48 25.65
N LYS A 18 -11.07 11.61 24.65
CA LYS A 18 -9.95 11.62 23.72
C LYS A 18 -10.44 11.52 22.28
N PRO A 19 -9.62 11.96 21.29
CA PRO A 19 -9.95 11.80 19.88
C PRO A 19 -10.24 10.35 19.51
N VAL A 20 -11.30 10.12 18.72
CA VAL A 20 -11.71 8.79 18.24
C VAL A 20 -11.52 8.71 16.74
N TYR A 21 -10.83 7.67 16.29
CA TYR A 21 -10.61 7.42 14.87
C TYR A 21 -11.79 6.62 14.28
N CYS A 22 -12.53 7.25 13.35
CA CYS A 22 -13.72 6.65 12.74
C CYS A 22 -13.44 6.20 11.29
N ILE A 23 -13.68 4.93 10.99
CA ILE A 23 -13.58 4.37 9.63
C ILE A 23 -14.96 4.23 9.00
N ARG A 24 -15.20 4.95 7.91
CA ARG A 24 -16.44 4.88 7.12
C ARG A 24 -16.25 4.01 5.89
N LYS A 25 -16.57 2.70 5.99
CA LYS A 25 -16.41 1.75 4.87
C LYS A 25 -17.16 2.17 3.61
N LYS A 26 -18.35 2.73 3.72
CA LYS A 26 -19.12 3.22 2.57
C LYS A 26 -18.36 4.29 1.78
N SER A 27 -17.68 5.22 2.46
CA SER A 27 -16.88 6.27 1.80
C SER A 27 -15.67 5.68 1.07
N ILE A 28 -15.00 4.69 1.68
CA ILE A 28 -13.88 3.98 1.04
C ILE A 28 -14.36 3.27 -0.23
N LEU A 29 -15.48 2.54 -0.16
CA LEU A 29 -16.07 1.85 -1.30
C LEU A 29 -16.50 2.82 -2.41
N SER A 30 -17.13 3.95 -2.05
CA SER A 30 -17.54 4.98 -3.02
C SER A 30 -16.33 5.59 -3.74
N ALA A 31 -15.26 5.93 -3.01
CA ALA A 31 -14.03 6.43 -3.59
C ALA A 31 -13.35 5.39 -4.51
N SER A 32 -13.23 4.14 -4.05
CA SER A 32 -12.68 3.05 -4.85
C SER A 32 -13.46 2.87 -6.16
N ASN A 33 -14.79 2.78 -6.08
CA ASN A 33 -15.65 2.63 -7.25
C ASN A 33 -15.56 3.83 -8.22
N PHE A 34 -15.44 5.04 -7.68
CA PHE A 34 -15.25 6.24 -8.50
C PHE A 34 -13.96 6.15 -9.33
N PHE A 35 -12.83 5.87 -8.68
CA PHE A 35 -11.55 5.73 -9.37
C PHE A 35 -11.57 4.59 -10.40
N GLN A 36 -12.07 3.41 -10.03
CA GLN A 36 -12.15 2.27 -10.96
C GLN A 36 -12.99 2.57 -12.20
N LYS A 37 -14.05 3.38 -12.08
CA LYS A 37 -14.93 3.74 -13.21
C LYS A 37 -14.42 4.92 -14.04
N LYS A 38 -13.69 5.86 -13.44
CA LYS A 38 -13.39 7.16 -14.06
C LYS A 38 -11.91 7.33 -14.41
N PHE A 39 -11.00 6.65 -13.74
CA PHE A 39 -9.58 6.77 -14.01
C PHE A 39 -9.18 5.82 -15.16
N PRO A 40 -8.62 6.34 -16.28
CA PRO A 40 -8.28 5.53 -17.46
C PRO A 40 -6.91 4.84 -17.29
N GLY A 41 -6.62 4.28 -16.15
CA GLY A 41 -5.33 3.65 -15.85
C GLY A 41 -5.41 2.65 -14.70
N LYS A 42 -4.26 2.10 -14.32
CA LYS A 42 -4.13 1.21 -13.17
C LYS A 42 -4.12 2.01 -11.87
N ILE A 43 -4.83 1.52 -10.87
CA ILE A 43 -4.94 2.17 -9.57
C ILE A 43 -4.02 1.43 -8.60
N LEU A 44 -3.03 2.14 -8.07
CA LEU A 44 -2.18 1.66 -6.99
C LEU A 44 -2.55 2.42 -5.72
N TYR A 45 -3.02 1.72 -4.70
CA TYR A 45 -3.29 2.35 -3.42
C TYR A 45 -2.00 2.51 -2.62
N ALA A 46 -1.66 3.76 -2.27
CA ALA A 46 -0.49 4.06 -1.44
C ALA A 46 -0.80 3.73 0.03
N VAL A 47 -0.25 2.62 0.52
CA VAL A 47 -0.53 2.08 1.86
C VAL A 47 -0.19 3.08 2.97
N LYS A 48 0.88 3.85 2.81
CA LYS A 48 1.30 4.89 3.77
C LYS A 48 0.23 5.95 4.08
N THR A 49 -0.74 6.17 3.18
CA THR A 49 -1.80 7.18 3.39
C THR A 49 -2.78 6.74 4.47
N ASN A 50 -3.09 5.45 4.54
CA ASN A 50 -3.85 4.86 5.64
C ASN A 50 -3.59 3.35 5.71
N PRO A 51 -2.64 2.89 6.54
CA PRO A 51 -2.26 1.48 6.66
C PRO A 51 -3.23 0.65 7.51
N ASN A 52 -4.37 1.23 7.92
CA ASN A 52 -5.33 0.52 8.76
C ASN A 52 -5.84 -0.74 8.06
N SER A 53 -5.81 -1.86 8.77
CA SER A 53 -6.22 -3.18 8.28
C SER A 53 -7.63 -3.20 7.67
N GLU A 54 -8.59 -2.46 8.25
CA GLU A 54 -9.96 -2.40 7.72
C GLU A 54 -10.05 -1.59 6.42
N VAL A 55 -9.17 -0.60 6.22
CA VAL A 55 -9.06 0.13 4.95
C VAL A 55 -8.53 -0.80 3.87
N ILE A 56 -7.36 -1.43 4.09
CA ILE A 56 -6.74 -2.36 3.14
C ILE A 56 -7.72 -3.48 2.78
N LYS A 57 -8.32 -4.12 3.78
CA LYS A 57 -9.31 -5.19 3.57
C LYS A 57 -10.53 -4.72 2.76
N THR A 58 -11.00 -3.50 3.00
CA THR A 58 -12.15 -2.94 2.28
C THR A 58 -11.78 -2.65 0.81
N LEU A 59 -10.60 -2.10 0.55
CA LEU A 59 -10.09 -1.83 -0.79
C LEU A 59 -9.91 -3.13 -1.59
N ILE A 60 -9.28 -4.16 -1.02
CA ILE A 60 -9.13 -5.47 -1.65
C ILE A 60 -10.52 -6.05 -2.02
N LYS A 61 -11.48 -5.98 -1.10
CA LYS A 61 -12.85 -6.45 -1.36
C LYS A 61 -13.58 -5.65 -2.44
N SER A 62 -13.19 -4.40 -2.66
CA SER A 62 -13.76 -3.56 -3.73
C SER A 62 -13.11 -3.77 -5.10
N GLY A 63 -12.11 -4.65 -5.21
CA GLY A 63 -11.42 -4.96 -6.45
C GLY A 63 -10.09 -4.22 -6.66
N ILE A 64 -9.60 -3.46 -5.68
CA ILE A 64 -8.24 -2.91 -5.73
C ILE A 64 -7.25 -4.05 -5.45
N ASP A 65 -6.42 -4.36 -6.43
CA ASP A 65 -5.46 -5.46 -6.42
C ASP A 65 -4.00 -5.00 -6.52
N GLN A 66 -3.76 -3.68 -6.63
CA GLN A 66 -2.41 -3.11 -6.73
C GLN A 66 -2.16 -2.09 -5.61
N PHE A 67 -0.96 -2.15 -5.03
CA PHE A 67 -0.58 -1.35 -3.87
C PHE A 67 0.82 -0.75 -4.06
N ASP A 68 0.94 0.55 -3.80
CA ASP A 68 2.20 1.24 -3.59
C ASP A 68 2.60 1.05 -2.12
N VAL A 69 3.76 0.42 -1.91
CA VAL A 69 4.29 0.13 -0.58
C VAL A 69 5.66 0.80 -0.40
N ALA A 70 5.89 1.32 0.80
CA ALA A 70 7.12 2.02 1.15
C ALA A 70 8.01 1.23 2.13
N SER A 71 7.57 0.06 2.60
CA SER A 71 8.32 -0.77 3.55
C SER A 71 7.89 -2.24 3.49
N VAL A 72 8.71 -3.11 4.07
CA VAL A 72 8.36 -4.54 4.23
C VAL A 72 7.14 -4.71 5.13
N GLU A 73 6.96 -3.84 6.13
CA GLU A 73 5.79 -3.89 7.01
C GLU A 73 4.49 -3.58 6.25
N GLU A 74 4.54 -2.66 5.30
CA GLU A 74 3.39 -2.40 4.43
C GLU A 74 3.10 -3.59 3.50
N ILE A 75 4.14 -4.24 2.97
CA ILE A 75 3.99 -5.50 2.19
C ILE A 75 3.27 -6.56 3.05
N LYS A 76 3.74 -6.79 4.27
CA LYS A 76 3.11 -7.73 5.23
C LYS A 76 1.64 -7.39 5.48
N SER A 77 1.33 -6.10 5.64
CA SER A 77 -0.02 -5.62 5.87
C SER A 77 -0.97 -5.95 4.72
N VAL A 78 -0.51 -5.82 3.46
CA VAL A 78 -1.28 -6.21 2.28
C VAL A 78 -1.40 -7.74 2.18
N ARG A 79 -0.27 -8.47 2.33
CA ARG A 79 -0.22 -9.94 2.25
C ARG A 79 -1.11 -10.63 3.27
N LYS A 80 -1.37 -10.00 4.41
CA LYS A 80 -2.33 -10.51 5.42
C LYS A 80 -3.74 -10.70 4.84
N PHE A 81 -4.14 -9.92 3.84
CA PHE A 81 -5.50 -9.95 3.27
C PHE A 81 -5.55 -10.44 1.82
N SER A 82 -4.44 -10.40 1.09
CA SER A 82 -4.33 -10.92 -0.27
C SER A 82 -2.92 -11.37 -0.57
N GLN A 83 -2.76 -12.65 -0.87
CA GLN A 83 -1.48 -13.24 -1.31
C GLN A 83 -1.16 -12.89 -2.77
N THR A 84 -2.18 -12.58 -3.57
CA THR A 84 -2.06 -12.32 -5.01
C THR A 84 -1.99 -10.85 -5.38
N ALA A 85 -2.30 -9.93 -4.46
CA ALA A 85 -2.24 -8.50 -4.74
C ALA A 85 -0.83 -8.08 -5.19
N LYS A 86 -0.74 -7.31 -6.28
CA LYS A 86 0.54 -6.79 -6.78
C LYS A 86 1.00 -5.64 -5.87
N CYS A 87 2.16 -5.78 -5.26
CA CYS A 87 2.79 -4.69 -4.52
C CYS A 87 3.97 -4.16 -5.33
N SER A 88 4.07 -2.83 -5.44
CA SER A 88 5.20 -2.12 -6.02
C SER A 88 5.94 -1.38 -4.91
N TYR A 89 7.23 -1.65 -4.73
CA TYR A 89 8.04 -1.04 -3.67
C TYR A 89 8.56 0.33 -4.12
N MET A 90 7.75 1.37 -3.87
CA MET A 90 7.91 2.69 -4.51
C MET A 90 8.75 3.68 -3.70
N HIS A 91 9.24 3.31 -2.51
CA HIS A 91 10.25 4.11 -1.82
C HIS A 91 11.59 4.01 -2.56
N THR A 92 12.19 5.16 -2.89
CA THR A 92 13.42 5.20 -3.70
C THR A 92 14.67 4.79 -2.96
N VAL A 93 14.69 4.86 -1.62
CA VAL A 93 15.82 4.43 -0.79
C VAL A 93 15.39 3.26 0.10
N LYS A 94 16.06 2.12 -0.05
CA LYS A 94 15.73 0.88 0.66
C LYS A 94 16.99 0.22 1.22
N SER A 95 16.87 -0.47 2.36
CA SER A 95 17.97 -1.32 2.85
C SER A 95 18.13 -2.58 1.98
N ARG A 96 19.34 -3.13 1.92
CA ARG A 96 19.61 -4.41 1.23
C ARG A 96 18.75 -5.56 1.77
N GLU A 97 18.55 -5.60 3.07
CA GLU A 97 17.69 -6.59 3.73
C GLU A 97 16.23 -6.44 3.27
N SER A 98 15.70 -5.20 3.26
CA SER A 98 14.33 -4.93 2.81
C SER A 98 14.11 -5.31 1.35
N ILE A 99 15.07 -5.06 0.47
CA ILE A 99 15.00 -5.47 -0.94
C ILE A 99 14.99 -6.99 -1.05
N ARG A 100 15.89 -7.66 -0.34
CA ARG A 100 16.00 -9.12 -0.31
C ARG A 100 14.71 -9.78 0.19
N ASP A 101 14.18 -9.28 1.30
CA ASP A 101 12.93 -9.78 1.87
C ASP A 101 11.76 -9.55 0.92
N ALA A 102 11.64 -8.36 0.35
CA ALA A 102 10.58 -8.03 -0.60
C ALA A 102 10.61 -9.00 -1.80
N TYR A 103 11.77 -9.22 -2.39
CA TYR A 103 11.92 -10.07 -3.57
C TYR A 103 11.72 -11.56 -3.23
N PHE A 104 12.56 -12.12 -2.32
CA PHE A 104 12.59 -13.57 -2.09
C PHE A 104 11.44 -14.09 -1.22
N LYS A 105 11.01 -13.33 -0.21
CA LYS A 105 9.94 -13.78 0.70
C LYS A 105 8.55 -13.39 0.22
N TYR A 106 8.41 -12.24 -0.45
CA TYR A 106 7.10 -11.70 -0.83
C TYR A 106 6.85 -11.64 -2.33
N GLY A 107 7.82 -12.02 -3.16
CA GLY A 107 7.68 -12.06 -4.62
C GLY A 107 7.52 -10.68 -5.26
N ILE A 108 8.04 -9.62 -4.64
CA ILE A 108 7.98 -8.27 -5.19
C ILE A 108 9.03 -8.13 -6.28
N LYS A 109 8.59 -7.76 -7.47
CA LYS A 109 9.47 -7.57 -8.64
C LYS A 109 9.59 -6.13 -9.07
N THR A 110 8.69 -5.27 -8.61
CA THR A 110 8.61 -3.85 -8.97
C THR A 110 9.26 -2.99 -7.90
N PHE A 111 10.30 -2.25 -8.26
CA PHE A 111 11.04 -1.37 -7.36
C PHE A 111 11.24 0.01 -7.97
N ALA A 112 11.05 1.07 -7.15
CA ALA A 112 11.43 2.42 -7.55
C ALA A 112 12.86 2.76 -7.14
N LEU A 113 13.51 3.62 -7.92
CA LEU A 113 14.84 4.14 -7.67
C LEU A 113 14.97 5.56 -8.24
N ASP A 114 15.96 6.31 -7.77
CA ASP A 114 16.29 7.66 -8.27
C ASP A 114 17.80 7.88 -8.42
N THR A 115 18.61 6.89 -8.03
CA THR A 115 20.07 6.95 -8.14
C THR A 115 20.65 5.67 -8.72
N LYS A 116 21.86 5.78 -9.30
CA LYS A 116 22.61 4.64 -9.79
C LYS A 116 23.02 3.68 -8.68
N ASP A 117 23.33 4.21 -7.50
CA ASP A 117 23.72 3.39 -6.34
C ASP A 117 22.54 2.54 -5.84
N GLU A 118 21.33 3.09 -5.86
CA GLU A 118 20.13 2.32 -5.55
C GLU A 118 19.88 1.21 -6.57
N LEU A 119 20.11 1.48 -7.87
CA LEU A 119 20.01 0.46 -8.92
C LEU A 119 20.97 -0.71 -8.66
N ILE A 120 22.25 -0.42 -8.40
CA ILE A 120 23.26 -1.44 -8.10
C ILE A 120 22.84 -2.25 -6.88
N LYS A 121 22.39 -1.58 -5.83
CA LYS A 121 21.93 -2.21 -4.60
C LYS A 121 20.74 -3.15 -4.84
N ILE A 122 19.75 -2.76 -5.67
CA ILE A 122 18.61 -3.62 -6.03
C ILE A 122 19.10 -4.85 -6.78
N ILE A 123 19.93 -4.68 -7.80
CA ILE A 123 20.47 -5.79 -8.61
C ILE A 123 21.22 -6.79 -7.74
N GLU A 124 22.15 -6.33 -6.92
CA GLU A 124 22.94 -7.20 -6.02
C GLU A 124 22.06 -7.90 -4.98
N SER A 125 21.11 -7.18 -4.38
CA SER A 125 20.25 -7.72 -3.32
C SER A 125 19.24 -8.74 -3.83
N THR A 126 18.94 -8.75 -5.13
CA THR A 126 18.08 -9.72 -5.81
C THR A 126 18.85 -10.82 -6.55
N SER A 127 20.16 -10.94 -6.29
CA SER A 127 21.05 -11.92 -6.94
C SER A 127 21.04 -11.81 -8.47
N ASN A 128 21.08 -10.60 -9.01
CA ASN A 128 21.04 -10.27 -10.44
C ASN A 128 19.78 -10.79 -11.15
N ALA A 129 18.64 -10.75 -10.50
CA ALA A 129 17.35 -11.17 -11.06
C ALA A 129 17.05 -10.48 -12.41
N LYS A 130 16.46 -11.24 -13.36
CA LYS A 130 16.16 -10.77 -14.72
C LYS A 130 14.70 -10.36 -14.91
N ASP A 131 13.87 -10.57 -13.92
CA ASP A 131 12.42 -10.34 -13.93
C ASP A 131 11.99 -9.10 -13.11
N LEU A 132 12.93 -8.16 -12.92
CA LEU A 132 12.65 -6.90 -12.21
C LEU A 132 11.95 -5.90 -13.12
N GLU A 133 10.95 -5.22 -12.56
CA GLU A 133 10.34 -3.99 -13.09
C GLU A 133 10.92 -2.80 -12.33
N LEU A 134 11.58 -1.87 -13.00
CA LEU A 134 12.24 -0.73 -12.38
C LEU A 134 11.57 0.58 -12.77
N PHE A 135 11.16 1.35 -11.77
CA PHE A 135 10.60 2.69 -11.93
C PHE A 135 11.64 3.73 -11.55
N VAL A 136 12.07 4.51 -12.53
CA VAL A 136 13.01 5.61 -12.29
C VAL A 136 12.22 6.85 -11.92
N ARG A 137 12.44 7.38 -10.72
CA ARG A 137 11.87 8.66 -10.29
C ARG A 137 12.73 9.79 -10.82
N VAL A 138 12.14 10.67 -11.61
CA VAL A 138 12.78 11.87 -12.15
C VAL A 138 12.18 13.10 -11.47
N ALA A 139 13.03 13.96 -10.91
CA ALA A 139 12.61 15.27 -10.46
C ALA A 139 12.41 16.18 -11.67
N VAL A 140 11.23 16.75 -11.79
CA VAL A 140 10.92 17.77 -12.79
C VAL A 140 10.71 19.11 -12.08
N SER A 141 11.35 20.18 -12.61
CA SER A 141 11.19 21.54 -12.12
C SER A 141 9.88 22.15 -12.61
#